data_388e026c4680df360c1656c2f4213d57
#
_entry.id   388e026c4680df360c1656c2f4213d57
#
_cell.length_a   1.000
_cell.length_b   1.000
_cell.length_c   1.000
_cell.angle_alpha   90.00
_cell.angle_beta   90.00
_cell.angle_gamma   90.00
#
_symmetry.space_group_name_H-M   'P 1'
#
loop_
_entity.id
_entity.type
_entity.pdbx_description
1 polymer ?
#
loop_
_entity_poly.entity_id
_entity_poly.type
_entity_poly.pdbx_seq_one_letter_code
_entity_poly.pdbx_strand_id
1 'polypeptide(L)'
;MTAIRGIYEVAIPVENLERAEAFYLGVLGLESGLRETERRWHFLRAGGSAGMLVLQENTGSFPSQHFAFTTSDAEIERAGVELRERGVEVTGPVTHDWMPARSIYFSDPDGHDLELCAPLDEVPPGA
;
A
#
# COMPACT_ATOMS: atom_id res chain seq x y z
N MET A 1 22.43 12.13 9.47
CA MET A 1 21.48 12.66 10.46
C MET A 1 20.87 11.53 11.25
N THR A 2 20.89 11.63 12.59
CA THR A 2 20.44 10.58 13.49
C THR A 2 19.01 10.78 14.05
N ALA A 3 18.39 11.91 13.72
CA ALA A 3 17.03 12.23 14.19
C ALA A 3 15.91 11.51 13.41
N ILE A 4 16.20 11.02 12.22
CA ILE A 4 15.23 10.32 11.40
C ILE A 4 15.05 8.90 11.93
N ARG A 5 13.80 8.49 12.18
CA ARG A 5 13.47 7.18 12.75
C ARG A 5 12.64 6.30 11.83
N GLY A 6 12.28 6.79 10.67
CA GLY A 6 11.47 6.06 9.70
C GLY A 6 10.59 7.00 8.91
N ILE A 7 9.69 6.42 8.15
CA ILE A 7 8.68 7.17 7.39
C ILE A 7 7.41 7.22 8.22
N TYR A 8 6.94 8.43 8.53
CA TYR A 8 5.71 8.63 9.27
C TYR A 8 4.49 8.44 8.36
N GLU A 9 4.51 9.09 7.20
CA GLU A 9 3.40 9.00 6.26
C GLU A 9 3.86 9.20 4.82
N VAL A 10 3.09 8.64 3.89
CA VAL A 10 3.19 8.90 2.45
C VAL A 10 1.81 9.33 2.00
N ALA A 11 1.72 10.46 1.29
CA ALA A 11 0.45 10.96 0.77
C ALA A 11 0.32 10.61 -0.71
N ILE A 12 -0.88 10.17 -1.12
CA ILE A 12 -1.20 9.90 -2.51
C ILE A 12 -2.46 10.65 -2.91
N PRO A 13 -2.52 11.16 -4.15
CA PRO A 13 -3.75 11.76 -4.66
C PRO A 13 -4.74 10.68 -5.06
N VAL A 14 -6.03 10.92 -4.80
CA VAL A 14 -7.12 10.05 -5.22
C VAL A 14 -8.24 10.92 -5.80
N GLU A 15 -8.89 10.48 -6.85
CA GLU A 15 -9.93 11.28 -7.49
C GLU A 15 -11.18 11.40 -6.63
N ASN A 16 -11.58 10.32 -5.97
CA ASN A 16 -12.77 10.26 -5.13
C ASN A 16 -12.42 9.58 -3.81
N LEU A 17 -12.55 10.30 -2.71
CA LEU A 17 -12.12 9.80 -1.41
C LEU A 17 -12.89 8.54 -0.99
N GLU A 18 -14.22 8.50 -1.18
CA GLU A 18 -15.04 7.37 -0.78
C GLU A 18 -14.71 6.11 -1.60
N ARG A 19 -14.41 6.27 -2.88
CA ARG A 19 -13.99 5.15 -3.74
C ARG A 19 -12.64 4.60 -3.27
N ALA A 20 -11.71 5.49 -2.95
CA ALA A 20 -10.40 5.08 -2.43
C ALA A 20 -10.53 4.41 -1.06
N GLU A 21 -11.38 4.93 -0.19
CA GLU A 21 -11.65 4.33 1.12
C GLU A 21 -12.21 2.91 0.97
N ALA A 22 -13.14 2.70 0.05
CA ALA A 22 -13.70 1.38 -0.19
C ALA A 22 -12.61 0.37 -0.59
N PHE A 23 -11.63 0.81 -1.35
CA PHE A 23 -10.51 -0.04 -1.74
C PHE A 23 -9.52 -0.27 -0.59
N TYR A 24 -8.98 0.80 -0.01
CA TYR A 24 -7.91 0.67 0.98
C TYR A 24 -8.39 0.11 2.31
N LEU A 25 -9.57 0.47 2.76
CA LEU A 25 -10.15 -0.07 3.99
C LEU A 25 -10.89 -1.37 3.73
N GLY A 26 -11.73 -1.41 2.69
CA GLY A 26 -12.61 -2.55 2.43
C GLY A 26 -11.90 -3.73 1.76
N VAL A 27 -11.09 -3.49 0.74
CA VAL A 27 -10.40 -4.55 -0.01
C VAL A 27 -9.08 -4.92 0.62
N LEU A 28 -8.22 -3.93 0.91
CA LEU A 28 -6.90 -4.18 1.49
C LEU A 28 -6.92 -4.37 3.01
N GLY A 29 -7.91 -3.84 3.69
CA GLY A 29 -8.04 -4.00 5.13
C GLY A 29 -7.12 -3.11 5.96
N LEU A 30 -6.70 -1.96 5.43
CA LEU A 30 -5.97 -1.00 6.25
C LEU A 30 -6.89 -0.42 7.33
N GLU A 31 -6.30 0.07 8.41
CA GLU A 31 -7.07 0.65 9.50
C GLU A 31 -7.26 2.15 9.32
N SER A 32 -8.47 2.64 9.61
CA SER A 32 -8.78 4.05 9.60
C SER A 32 -8.09 4.77 10.76
N GLY A 33 -7.38 5.84 10.43
CA GLY A 33 -6.87 6.79 11.40
C GLY A 33 -7.73 8.06 11.38
N LEU A 34 -7.08 9.22 11.34
CA LEU A 34 -7.78 10.50 11.27
C LEU A 34 -8.42 10.68 9.89
N ARG A 35 -9.71 10.98 9.85
CA ARG A 35 -10.39 11.42 8.64
C ARG A 35 -10.72 12.90 8.77
N GLU A 36 -10.08 13.72 7.93
CA GLU A 36 -10.26 15.17 7.94
C GLU A 36 -11.24 15.54 6.83
N THR A 37 -12.46 15.90 7.21
CA THR A 37 -13.58 16.04 6.26
C THR A 37 -13.51 17.31 5.41
N GLU A 38 -12.99 18.41 5.94
CA GLU A 38 -12.89 19.64 5.18
C GLU A 38 -11.87 19.55 4.05
N ARG A 39 -10.69 18.99 4.33
CA ARG A 39 -9.65 18.78 3.31
C ARG A 39 -9.94 17.59 2.42
N ARG A 40 -10.81 16.68 2.84
CA ARG A 40 -11.05 15.44 2.14
C ARG A 40 -9.78 14.58 2.11
N TRP A 41 -9.17 14.41 3.30
CA TRP A 41 -8.00 13.57 3.53
C TRP A 41 -8.35 12.47 4.52
N HIS A 42 -7.74 11.31 4.35
CA HIS A 42 -7.91 10.20 5.27
C HIS A 42 -6.56 9.56 5.55
N PHE A 43 -6.16 9.55 6.81
CA PHE A 43 -4.91 8.94 7.25
C PHE A 43 -5.18 7.49 7.61
N LEU A 44 -4.54 6.56 6.88
CA LEU A 44 -4.75 5.12 7.05
C LEU A 44 -3.50 4.50 7.66
N ARG A 45 -3.69 3.59 8.60
CA ARG A 45 -2.58 2.85 9.18
C ARG A 45 -2.29 1.61 8.37
N ALA A 46 -1.02 1.42 8.02
CA ALA A 46 -0.55 0.25 7.28
C ALA A 46 0.34 -0.59 8.20
N GLY A 47 -0.28 -1.28 9.14
CA GLY A 47 0.41 -2.23 10.02
C GLY A 47 0.97 -1.68 11.31
N GLY A 48 0.91 -0.38 11.56
CA GLY A 48 1.47 0.20 12.78
C GLY A 48 1.13 1.67 12.96
N SER A 49 1.78 2.31 13.94
CA SER A 49 1.55 3.72 14.24
C SER A 49 2.32 4.67 13.33
N ALA A 50 3.35 4.18 12.65
CA ALA A 50 4.12 4.91 11.65
C ALA A 50 3.95 4.23 10.29
N GLY A 51 4.38 4.88 9.23
CA GLY A 51 4.21 4.33 7.89
C GLY A 51 2.77 4.42 7.39
N MET A 52 2.10 5.50 7.74
CA MET A 52 0.71 5.71 7.31
C MET A 52 0.63 6.06 5.83
N LEU A 53 -0.50 5.71 5.23
CA LEU A 53 -0.87 6.14 3.89
C LEU A 53 -1.95 7.21 4.03
N VAL A 54 -1.74 8.37 3.41
CA VAL A 54 -2.70 9.47 3.46
C VAL A 54 -3.37 9.61 2.10
N LEU A 55 -4.67 9.38 2.07
CA LEU A 55 -5.47 9.62 0.87
C LEU A 55 -5.83 11.09 0.82
N GLN A 56 -5.49 11.77 -0.27
CA GLN A 56 -5.78 13.19 -0.47
C GLN A 56 -6.61 13.37 -1.73
N GLU A 57 -7.88 13.73 -1.56
CA GLU A 57 -8.75 13.91 -2.72
C GLU A 57 -8.23 15.04 -3.62
N ASN A 58 -8.12 14.73 -4.90
CA ASN A 58 -7.65 15.66 -5.92
C ASN A 58 -8.42 15.38 -7.20
N THR A 59 -9.28 16.32 -7.60
CA THR A 59 -10.12 16.16 -8.79
C THR A 59 -9.40 16.56 -10.09
N GLY A 60 -8.16 17.04 -10.00
CA GLY A 60 -7.33 17.34 -11.16
C GLY A 60 -6.64 16.11 -11.71
N SER A 61 -5.72 16.33 -12.64
CA SER A 61 -4.86 15.27 -13.14
C SER A 61 -3.68 15.05 -12.21
N PHE A 62 -3.26 13.79 -12.06
CA PHE A 62 -2.07 13.45 -11.29
C PHE A 62 -1.42 12.20 -11.89
N PRO A 63 -0.08 12.06 -11.73
CA PRO A 63 0.60 10.87 -12.21
C PRO A 63 0.30 9.68 -11.29
N SER A 64 0.44 8.47 -11.84
CA SER A 64 0.41 7.23 -11.06
C SER A 64 1.60 7.20 -10.12
N GLN A 65 1.37 6.72 -8.90
CA GLN A 65 2.42 6.49 -7.91
C GLN A 65 2.65 4.99 -7.78
N HIS A 66 3.84 4.62 -7.32
CA HIS A 66 4.17 3.23 -7.01
C HIS A 66 4.63 3.13 -5.56
N PHE A 67 4.08 2.18 -4.82
CA PHE A 67 4.58 1.87 -3.49
C PHE A 67 4.26 0.42 -3.14
N ALA A 68 4.98 -0.10 -2.15
CA ALA A 68 4.86 -1.48 -1.73
C ALA A 68 4.53 -1.58 -0.25
N PHE A 69 3.64 -2.50 0.09
CA PHE A 69 3.42 -2.93 1.46
C PHE A 69 4.30 -4.15 1.72
N THR A 70 4.76 -4.31 2.94
CA THR A 70 5.51 -5.51 3.31
C THR A 70 4.56 -6.61 3.79
N THR A 71 4.92 -7.85 3.49
CA THR A 71 4.23 -9.04 3.99
C THR A 71 5.25 -10.15 4.18
N SER A 72 4.82 -11.31 4.68
CA SER A 72 5.70 -12.46 4.81
C SER A 72 5.62 -13.36 3.58
N ASP A 73 6.68 -14.12 3.35
CA ASP A 73 6.71 -15.11 2.27
C ASP A 73 5.62 -16.17 2.44
N ALA A 74 5.30 -16.51 3.69
CA ALA A 74 4.23 -17.48 3.97
C ALA A 74 2.84 -16.97 3.59
N GLU A 75 2.63 -15.65 3.54
CA GLU A 75 1.32 -15.06 3.30
C GLU A 75 1.10 -14.57 1.88
N ILE A 76 2.16 -14.43 1.09
CA ILE A 76 2.06 -13.73 -0.20
C ILE A 76 1.12 -14.41 -1.20
N GLU A 77 1.12 -15.73 -1.26
CA GLU A 77 0.24 -16.46 -2.19
C GLU A 77 -1.22 -16.36 -1.78
N ARG A 78 -1.49 -16.49 -0.49
CA ARG A 78 -2.85 -16.35 0.03
C ARG A 78 -3.38 -14.94 -0.18
N ALA A 79 -2.53 -13.94 0.01
CA ALA A 79 -2.91 -12.55 -0.24
C ALA A 79 -3.33 -12.34 -1.70
N GLY A 80 -2.60 -12.91 -2.65
CA GLY A 80 -2.97 -12.86 -4.06
C GLY A 80 -4.31 -13.51 -4.35
N VAL A 81 -4.58 -14.66 -3.75
CA VAL A 81 -5.86 -15.34 -3.89
C VAL A 81 -7.00 -14.49 -3.33
N GLU A 82 -6.82 -13.94 -2.13
CA GLU A 82 -7.85 -13.11 -1.49
C GLU A 82 -8.16 -11.85 -2.31
N LEU A 83 -7.13 -11.20 -2.86
CA LEU A 83 -7.34 -10.02 -3.71
C LEU A 83 -8.12 -10.37 -4.97
N ARG A 84 -7.80 -11.50 -5.62
CA ARG A 84 -8.53 -11.95 -6.79
C ARG A 84 -9.99 -12.26 -6.46
N GLU A 85 -10.25 -12.86 -5.32
CA GLU A 85 -11.61 -13.13 -4.85
C GLU A 85 -12.40 -11.86 -4.61
N ARG A 86 -11.72 -10.77 -4.30
CA ARG A 86 -12.32 -9.44 -4.11
C ARG A 86 -12.37 -8.61 -5.39
N GLY A 87 -12.10 -9.24 -6.53
CA GLY A 87 -12.23 -8.59 -7.84
C GLY A 87 -11.02 -7.79 -8.29
N VAL A 88 -9.86 -7.96 -7.64
CA VAL A 88 -8.63 -7.27 -8.01
C VAL A 88 -7.81 -8.14 -8.95
N GLU A 89 -7.35 -7.57 -10.07
CA GLU A 89 -6.40 -8.25 -10.93
C GLU A 89 -5.01 -8.23 -10.27
N VAL A 90 -4.38 -9.40 -10.19
CA VAL A 90 -3.09 -9.57 -9.52
C VAL A 90 -2.11 -10.26 -10.45
N THR A 91 -0.91 -9.72 -10.55
CA THR A 91 0.22 -10.33 -11.25
C THR A 91 1.20 -10.89 -10.24
N GLY A 92 1.70 -12.09 -10.48
CA GLY A 92 2.67 -12.75 -9.63
C GLY A 92 2.07 -13.91 -8.83
N PRO A 93 2.83 -14.48 -7.86
CA PRO A 93 4.10 -13.97 -7.32
C PRO A 93 5.26 -14.00 -8.31
N VAL A 94 6.09 -12.97 -8.25
CA VAL A 94 7.33 -12.88 -9.02
C VAL A 94 8.49 -12.87 -8.03
N THR A 95 9.49 -13.71 -8.30
CA THR A 95 10.70 -13.75 -7.49
C THR A 95 11.76 -12.84 -8.08
N HIS A 96 12.28 -11.94 -7.23
CA HIS A 96 13.38 -11.04 -7.61
C HIS A 96 14.66 -11.53 -6.97
N ASP A 97 15.60 -12.02 -7.78
CA ASP A 97 16.85 -12.56 -7.26
C ASP A 97 17.77 -11.48 -6.70
N TRP A 98 17.73 -10.30 -7.33
CA TRP A 98 18.62 -9.19 -6.98
C TRP A 98 18.28 -8.50 -5.66
N MET A 99 17.06 -8.67 -5.16
CA MET A 99 16.54 -7.89 -4.03
C MET A 99 16.44 -8.66 -2.71
N PRO A 100 16.67 -9.92 -2.51
CA PRO A 100 15.81 -11.04 -2.85
C PRO A 100 14.45 -10.95 -2.18
N ALA A 101 13.41 -11.02 -2.96
CA ALA A 101 12.03 -10.87 -2.49
C ALA A 101 11.07 -11.50 -3.48
N ARG A 102 9.86 -11.80 -3.00
CA ARG A 102 8.74 -12.19 -3.86
C ARG A 102 7.67 -11.12 -3.77
N SER A 103 7.07 -10.81 -4.90
CA SER A 103 6.09 -9.73 -4.96
C SER A 103 4.87 -10.12 -5.76
N ILE A 104 3.72 -9.58 -5.35
CA ILE A 104 2.53 -9.53 -6.18
C ILE A 104 2.21 -8.06 -6.48
N TYR A 105 1.65 -7.81 -7.66
CA TYR A 105 1.38 -6.47 -8.18
C TYR A 105 -0.09 -6.31 -8.51
N PHE A 106 -0.64 -5.16 -8.22
CA PHE A 106 -2.02 -4.81 -8.52
C PHE A 106 -2.15 -3.29 -8.58
N SER A 107 -3.34 -2.80 -8.93
CA SER A 107 -3.60 -1.37 -9.01
C SER A 107 -4.76 -0.98 -8.11
N ASP A 108 -4.74 0.27 -7.64
CA ASP A 108 -5.88 0.84 -6.94
C ASP A 108 -6.88 1.44 -7.95
N PRO A 109 -8.05 1.97 -7.51
CA PRO A 109 -9.04 2.55 -8.44
C PRO A 109 -8.55 3.74 -9.25
N ASP A 110 -7.51 4.43 -8.81
CA ASP A 110 -6.94 5.58 -9.50
C ASP A 110 -5.78 5.22 -10.43
N GLY A 111 -5.44 3.93 -10.54
CA GLY A 111 -4.34 3.45 -11.36
C GLY A 111 -2.97 3.58 -10.73
N HIS A 112 -2.90 3.78 -9.41
CA HIS A 112 -1.62 3.70 -8.71
C HIS A 112 -1.15 2.25 -8.70
N ASP A 113 0.15 2.04 -8.93
CA ASP A 113 0.76 0.71 -8.98
C ASP A 113 1.16 0.28 -7.58
N LEU A 114 0.52 -0.77 -7.10
CA LEU A 114 0.72 -1.28 -5.75
C LEU A 114 1.42 -2.63 -5.78
N GLU A 115 2.07 -2.93 -4.68
CA GLU A 115 2.82 -4.16 -4.54
C GLU A 115 2.71 -4.66 -3.10
N LEU A 116 2.59 -6.00 -2.93
CA LEU A 116 2.92 -6.65 -1.68
C LEU A 116 4.27 -7.31 -1.89
N CYS A 117 5.23 -7.00 -1.02
CA CYS A 117 6.60 -7.48 -1.13
C CYS A 117 6.98 -8.28 0.10
N ALA A 118 7.41 -9.52 -0.11
CA ALA A 118 7.85 -10.42 0.95
C ALA A 118 9.35 -10.65 0.82
N PRO A 119 10.18 -10.12 1.73
CA PRO A 119 11.61 -10.43 1.73
C PRO A 119 11.82 -11.93 1.95
N LEU A 120 12.71 -12.54 1.16
CA LEU A 120 13.04 -13.97 1.29
C LEU A 120 14.13 -14.23 2.31
N ASP A 121 15.03 -13.26 2.46
CA ASP A 121 16.08 -13.29 3.47
C ASP A 121 15.82 -12.20 4.48
N GLU A 122 16.24 -12.45 5.73
CA GLU A 122 16.13 -11.45 6.77
C GLU A 122 17.12 -10.33 6.50
N VAL A 123 16.61 -9.14 6.19
CA VAL A 123 17.44 -7.96 6.02
C VAL A 123 17.48 -7.22 7.34
N PRO A 124 18.66 -7.08 7.98
CA PRO A 124 18.75 -6.35 9.24
C PRO A 124 18.27 -4.91 9.09
N PRO A 125 17.57 -4.36 10.09
CA PRO A 125 17.17 -2.95 10.06
C PRO A 125 18.38 -2.05 9.86
N GLY A 126 18.29 -1.12 8.91
CA GLY A 126 19.37 -0.19 8.59
C GLY A 126 20.41 -0.72 7.61
N ALA A 127 20.19 -1.90 7.06
CA ALA A 127 21.07 -2.44 6.02
C ALA A 127 20.83 -1.74 4.67
#